data_f229f222bf99d5523ae58f31419b8113
#
_entry.id   f229f222bf99d5523ae58f31419b8113
#
_cell.length_a   1.000
_cell.length_b   1.000
_cell.length_c   1.000
_cell.angle_alpha   90.00
_cell.angle_beta   90.00
_cell.angle_gamma   90.00
#
_symmetry.space_group_name_H-M   'P 1'
#
loop_
_entity.id
_entity.type
_entity.pdbx_description
1 polymer ?
#
loop_
_entity_poly.entity_id
_entity_poly.type
_entity_poly.pdbx_seq_one_letter_code
_entity_poly.pdbx_strand_id
1 'polypeptide(L)'
;GQGLVYHLVECGTSLWSGNFDSRYVWGLIGATALGLQSVSMLLRWREPSLWVRLALPFALLYWCLGPSVWHSYWTAARALLPLTVAFNLTLPSGRGFWWRFALGNACALHAIYRLLPDF
;
A
#
# COMPACT_ATOMS: atom_id res chain seq x y z
N GLY A 1 7.06 -9.31 -9.36
CA GLY A 1 5.72 -8.87 -9.71
C GLY A 1 4.63 -9.93 -9.83
N GLN A 2 4.96 -11.24 -9.94
CA GLN A 2 3.93 -12.28 -10.12
C GLN A 2 2.95 -12.36 -8.94
N GLY A 3 3.42 -12.18 -7.72
CA GLY A 3 2.58 -12.23 -6.52
C GLY A 3 1.55 -11.11 -6.46
N LEU A 4 1.95 -9.90 -6.81
CA LEU A 4 1.06 -8.75 -6.87
C LEU A 4 -0.01 -8.93 -7.95
N VAL A 5 0.41 -9.34 -9.16
CA VAL A 5 -0.52 -9.58 -10.28
C VAL A 5 -1.54 -10.66 -9.91
N TYR A 6 -1.09 -11.76 -9.31
CA TYR A 6 -1.99 -12.82 -8.84
C TYR A 6 -3.01 -12.28 -7.83
N HIS A 7 -2.56 -11.51 -6.84
CA HIS A 7 -3.44 -10.93 -5.82
C HIS A 7 -4.47 -9.96 -6.43
N LEU A 8 -4.04 -9.09 -7.35
CA LEU A 8 -4.93 -8.15 -8.02
C LEU A 8 -5.96 -8.87 -8.92
N VAL A 9 -5.55 -9.90 -9.63
CA VAL A 9 -6.44 -10.73 -10.46
C VAL A 9 -7.45 -11.47 -9.59
N GLU A 10 -7.01 -12.08 -8.49
CA GLU A 10 -7.89 -12.78 -7.54
C GLU A 10 -8.93 -11.82 -6.93
N CYS A 11 -8.49 -10.65 -6.45
CA CYS A 11 -9.41 -9.64 -5.93
C CYS A 11 -10.38 -9.14 -7.00
N GLY A 12 -9.90 -8.87 -8.21
CA GLY A 12 -10.72 -8.39 -9.33
C GLY A 12 -11.76 -9.42 -9.78
N THR A 13 -11.39 -10.69 -9.91
CA THR A 13 -12.33 -11.78 -10.28
C THR A 13 -13.36 -12.04 -9.21
N SER A 14 -12.99 -11.95 -7.95
CA SER A 14 -13.91 -12.12 -6.81
C SER A 14 -14.95 -11.00 -6.76
N LEU A 15 -14.55 -9.76 -7.02
CA LEU A 15 -15.47 -8.63 -7.13
C LEU A 15 -16.40 -8.74 -8.34
N TRP A 16 -15.88 -9.19 -9.49
CA TRP A 16 -16.66 -9.40 -10.71
C TRP A 16 -17.72 -10.49 -10.55
N SER A 17 -17.43 -11.55 -9.81
CA SER A 17 -18.37 -12.63 -9.52
C SER A 17 -19.48 -12.27 -8.52
N GLY A 18 -19.53 -11.01 -8.05
CA GLY A 18 -20.53 -10.53 -7.10
C GLY A 18 -20.31 -11.00 -5.66
N ASN A 19 -19.19 -11.63 -5.39
CA ASN A 19 -18.83 -12.09 -4.06
C ASN A 19 -18.14 -10.92 -3.31
N PHE A 20 -18.96 -9.99 -2.79
CA PHE A 20 -18.50 -8.83 -2.00
C PHE A 20 -18.04 -9.26 -0.61
N ASP A 21 -16.97 -10.05 -0.54
CA ASP A 21 -16.28 -10.23 0.72
C ASP A 21 -15.44 -8.97 1.01
N SER A 22 -15.68 -8.34 2.14
CA SER A 22 -14.97 -7.15 2.60
C SER A 22 -13.44 -7.32 2.59
N ARG A 23 -12.93 -8.54 2.71
CA ARG A 23 -11.49 -8.85 2.68
C ARG A 23 -10.87 -8.51 1.33
N TYR A 24 -11.54 -8.82 0.22
CA TYR A 24 -11.04 -8.54 -1.13
C TYR A 24 -11.02 -7.05 -1.43
N VAL A 25 -12.08 -6.34 -1.00
CA VAL A 25 -12.15 -4.88 -1.18
C VAL A 25 -11.02 -4.19 -0.43
N TRP A 26 -10.81 -4.53 0.85
CA TRP A 26 -9.75 -3.95 1.64
C TRP A 26 -8.35 -4.35 1.16
N GLY A 27 -8.19 -5.58 0.71
CA GLY A 27 -6.95 -6.04 0.09
C GLY A 27 -6.60 -5.24 -1.17
N LEU A 28 -7.60 -4.96 -2.01
CA LEU A 28 -7.41 -4.17 -3.22
C LEU A 28 -7.06 -2.70 -2.90
N ILE A 29 -7.79 -2.09 -1.97
CA ILE A 29 -7.53 -0.71 -1.52
C ILE A 29 -6.12 -0.62 -0.95
N GLY A 30 -5.72 -1.57 -0.11
CA GLY A 30 -4.40 -1.58 0.50
C GLY A 30 -3.27 -1.78 -0.51
N ALA A 31 -3.42 -2.70 -1.45
CA ALA A 31 -2.45 -2.93 -2.52
C ALA A 31 -2.31 -1.69 -3.41
N THR A 32 -3.42 -1.02 -3.73
CA THR A 32 -3.41 0.21 -4.53
C THR A 32 -2.73 1.35 -3.78
N ALA A 33 -3.01 1.53 -2.49
CA ALA A 33 -2.37 2.55 -1.67
C ALA A 33 -0.85 2.33 -1.56
N LEU A 34 -0.40 1.11 -1.30
CA LEU A 34 1.03 0.76 -1.26
C LEU A 34 1.69 0.91 -2.64
N GLY A 35 0.98 0.59 -3.71
CA GLY A 35 1.45 0.82 -5.08
C GLY A 35 1.65 2.29 -5.38
N LEU A 36 0.73 3.14 -4.96
CA LEU A 36 0.84 4.60 -5.10
C LEU A 36 2.06 5.14 -4.33
N GLN A 37 2.29 4.66 -3.10
CA GLN A 37 3.47 5.02 -2.31
C GLN A 37 4.76 4.58 -3.02
N SER A 38 4.81 3.34 -3.52
CA SER A 38 5.96 2.79 -4.22
C SER A 38 6.29 3.60 -5.47
N VAL A 39 5.31 3.86 -6.34
CA VAL A 39 5.49 4.66 -7.55
C VAL A 39 5.93 6.08 -7.21
N SER A 40 5.33 6.70 -6.19
CA SER A 40 5.70 8.05 -5.75
C SER A 40 7.16 8.12 -5.31
N MET A 41 7.66 7.12 -4.59
CA MET A 41 9.06 7.05 -4.16
C MET A 41 10.00 6.79 -5.34
N LEU A 42 9.62 5.90 -6.25
CA LEU A 42 10.42 5.61 -7.44
C LEU A 42 10.54 6.83 -8.37
N LEU A 43 9.48 7.61 -8.53
CA LEU A 43 9.53 8.85 -9.33
C LEU A 43 10.45 9.91 -8.70
N ARG A 44 10.62 9.86 -7.39
CA ARG A 44 11.46 10.79 -6.62
C ARG A 44 12.87 10.27 -6.34
N TRP A 45 13.32 9.23 -7.01
CA TRP A 45 14.61 8.57 -6.77
C TRP A 45 15.84 9.48 -6.85
N ARG A 46 15.73 10.60 -7.60
CA ARG A 46 16.80 11.61 -7.76
C ARG A 46 16.84 12.63 -6.62
N GLU A 47 15.84 12.69 -5.79
CA GLU A 47 15.82 13.63 -4.67
C GLU A 47 16.92 13.25 -3.64
N PRO A 48 17.68 14.24 -3.14
CA PRO A 48 18.75 13.99 -2.18
C PRO A 48 18.25 13.67 -0.77
N SER A 49 16.98 13.38 -0.60
CA SER A 49 16.38 13.07 0.69
C SER A 49 16.81 11.69 1.19
N LEU A 50 17.27 11.63 2.43
CA LEU A 50 17.60 10.36 3.10
C LEU A 50 16.39 9.41 3.12
N TRP A 51 15.20 9.94 3.37
CA TRP A 51 13.97 9.17 3.45
C TRP A 51 13.58 8.53 2.13
N VAL A 52 13.78 9.24 1.02
CA VAL A 52 13.57 8.69 -0.32
C VAL A 52 14.54 7.54 -0.58
N ARG A 53 15.82 7.72 -0.25
CA ARG A 53 16.83 6.68 -0.44
C ARG A 53 16.56 5.43 0.40
N LEU A 54 16.09 5.60 1.63
CA LEU A 54 15.69 4.49 2.49
C LEU A 54 14.44 3.78 1.99
N ALA A 55 13.52 4.51 1.37
CA ALA A 55 12.28 3.96 0.84
C ALA A 55 12.47 3.17 -0.47
N LEU A 56 13.48 3.49 -1.27
CA LEU A 56 13.69 2.87 -2.59
C LEU A 56 13.76 1.34 -2.55
N PRO A 57 14.55 0.69 -1.68
CA PRO A 57 14.57 -0.77 -1.61
C PRO A 57 13.22 -1.37 -1.24
N PHE A 58 12.45 -0.70 -0.39
CA PHE A 58 11.10 -1.15 -0.03
C PHE A 58 10.08 -0.90 -1.15
N ALA A 59 10.26 0.17 -1.92
CA ALA A 59 9.47 0.41 -3.12
C ALA A 59 9.71 -0.67 -4.19
N LEU A 60 10.94 -1.11 -4.35
CA LEU A 60 11.27 -2.25 -5.22
C LEU A 60 10.75 -3.57 -4.64
N LEU A 61 10.87 -3.75 -3.33
CA LEU A 61 10.36 -4.93 -2.64
C LEU A 61 8.86 -5.13 -2.87
N TYR A 62 8.08 -4.06 -2.91
CA TYR A 62 6.65 -4.11 -3.22
C TYR A 62 6.36 -4.93 -4.50
N TRP A 63 7.17 -4.72 -5.54
CA TRP A 63 7.01 -5.40 -6.83
C TRP A 63 7.56 -6.84 -6.84
N CYS A 64 8.45 -7.15 -5.88
CA CYS A 64 9.10 -8.45 -5.77
C CYS A 64 8.41 -9.40 -4.79
N LEU A 65 7.48 -8.92 -3.97
CA LEU A 65 6.77 -9.74 -2.99
C LEU A 65 6.04 -10.91 -3.67
N GLY A 66 6.25 -12.09 -3.12
CA GLY A 66 5.64 -13.33 -3.62
C GLY A 66 4.15 -13.47 -3.24
N PRO A 67 3.45 -14.44 -3.87
CA PRO A 67 2.03 -14.67 -3.61
C PRO A 67 1.71 -14.96 -2.16
N SER A 68 2.59 -15.68 -1.46
CA SER A 68 2.41 -16.05 -0.06
C SER A 68 2.35 -14.85 0.88
N VAL A 69 3.06 -13.76 0.57
CA VAL A 69 3.04 -12.52 1.33
C VAL A 69 1.75 -11.74 1.05
N TRP A 70 1.30 -11.74 -0.19
CA TRP A 70 0.07 -11.07 -0.60
C TRP A 70 -1.20 -11.80 -0.16
N HIS A 71 -1.12 -13.09 0.14
CA HIS A 71 -2.24 -13.85 0.67
C HIS A 71 -2.74 -13.30 2.02
N SER A 72 -1.84 -12.70 2.80
CA SER A 72 -2.20 -11.92 3.99
C SER A 72 -1.79 -10.46 3.79
N TYR A 73 -2.76 -9.60 3.53
CA TYR A 73 -2.55 -8.15 3.42
C TYR A 73 -1.73 -7.57 4.59
N TRP A 74 -1.94 -8.07 5.80
CA TRP A 74 -1.20 -7.65 6.98
C TRP A 74 0.29 -7.94 6.91
N THR A 75 0.67 -9.05 6.32
CA THR A 75 2.08 -9.41 6.14
C THR A 75 2.74 -8.46 5.17
N ALA A 76 2.10 -8.17 4.05
CA ALA A 76 2.59 -7.19 3.08
C ALA A 76 2.69 -5.78 3.68
N ALA A 77 1.66 -5.33 4.41
CA ALA A 77 1.64 -4.02 5.05
C ALA A 77 2.76 -3.85 6.09
N ARG A 78 3.04 -4.88 6.87
CA ARG A 78 4.15 -4.87 7.85
C ARG A 78 5.51 -4.83 7.17
N ALA A 79 5.71 -5.62 6.13
CA ALA A 79 6.97 -5.65 5.38
C ALA A 79 7.26 -4.30 4.70
N LEU A 80 6.22 -3.56 4.32
CA LEU A 80 6.32 -2.27 3.63
C LEU A 80 6.10 -1.06 4.55
N LEU A 81 6.08 -1.28 5.87
CA LEU A 81 5.92 -0.20 6.85
C LEU A 81 6.97 0.91 6.69
N PRO A 82 8.28 0.62 6.45
CA PRO A 82 9.27 1.67 6.21
C PRO A 82 8.95 2.52 4.97
N LEU A 83 8.35 1.95 3.93
CA LEU A 83 7.89 2.69 2.76
C LEU A 83 6.78 3.67 3.13
N THR A 84 5.81 3.26 3.93
CA THR A 84 4.72 4.10 4.41
C THR A 84 5.22 5.26 5.27
N VAL A 85 6.16 4.99 6.18
CA VAL A 85 6.79 6.03 7.02
C VAL A 85 7.52 7.05 6.16
N ALA A 86 8.38 6.59 5.26
CA ALA A 86 9.13 7.47 4.37
C ALA A 86 8.22 8.30 3.45
N PHE A 87 7.14 7.69 2.93
CA PHE A 87 6.14 8.39 2.14
C PHE A 87 5.51 9.54 2.91
N ASN A 88 5.06 9.30 4.15
CA ASN A 88 4.44 10.32 4.98
C ASN A 88 5.40 11.45 5.36
N LEU A 89 6.67 11.14 5.63
CA LEU A 89 7.69 12.13 5.97
C LEU A 89 8.12 12.99 4.79
N THR A 90 7.96 12.49 3.57
CA THR A 90 8.36 13.20 2.34
C THR A 90 7.19 13.84 1.60
N LEU A 91 5.98 13.77 2.15
CA LEU A 91 4.80 14.39 1.55
C LEU A 91 4.97 15.91 1.47
N PRO A 92 4.87 16.52 0.27
CA PRO A 92 4.98 17.96 0.13
C PRO A 92 3.77 18.65 0.77
N SER A 93 4.03 19.62 1.64
CA SER A 93 3.01 20.48 2.22
C SER A 93 2.47 21.41 1.13
N GLY A 94 1.17 21.34 0.83
CA GLY A 94 0.55 22.17 -0.20
C GLY A 94 -0.87 21.76 -0.53
N ARG A 95 -1.43 22.38 -1.58
CA ARG A 95 -2.74 22.00 -2.11
C ARG A 95 -2.71 20.52 -2.53
N GLY A 96 -3.61 19.73 -1.96
CA GLY A 96 -3.67 18.29 -2.23
C GLY A 96 -2.87 17.43 -1.24
N PHE A 97 -2.24 18.00 -0.20
CA PHE A 97 -1.60 17.24 0.87
C PHE A 97 -2.58 16.20 1.48
N TRP A 98 -3.77 16.63 1.87
CA TRP A 98 -4.77 15.77 2.48
C TRP A 98 -5.23 14.63 1.58
N TRP A 99 -5.36 14.86 0.28
CA TRP A 99 -5.71 13.83 -0.69
C TRP A 99 -4.60 12.78 -0.83
N ARG A 100 -3.36 13.23 -0.96
CA ARG A 100 -2.20 12.32 -1.05
C ARG A 100 -2.02 11.54 0.23
N PHE A 101 -2.19 12.21 1.35
CA PHE A 101 -2.13 11.57 2.68
C PHE A 101 -3.23 10.52 2.83
N ALA A 102 -4.48 10.84 2.53
CA ALA A 102 -5.60 9.93 2.64
C ALA A 102 -5.48 8.74 1.69
N LEU A 103 -5.17 8.97 0.41
CA LEU A 103 -5.01 7.91 -0.58
C LEU A 103 -3.81 7.02 -0.27
N GLY A 104 -2.68 7.61 0.11
CA GLY A 104 -1.47 6.85 0.44
C GLY A 104 -1.61 6.02 1.72
N ASN A 105 -2.41 6.49 2.68
CA ASN A 105 -2.60 5.80 3.96
C ASN A 105 -3.94 5.07 4.08
N ALA A 106 -4.67 4.90 2.99
CA ALA A 106 -5.95 4.16 3.00
C ALA A 106 -5.82 2.75 3.60
N CYS A 107 -4.63 2.15 3.48
CA CYS A 107 -4.32 0.88 4.13
C CYS A 107 -4.33 0.94 5.67
N ALA A 108 -3.97 2.07 6.26
CA ALA A 108 -3.94 2.24 7.71
C ALA A 108 -5.37 2.40 8.29
N LEU A 109 -6.30 2.92 7.51
CA LEU A 109 -7.69 3.10 7.96
C LEU A 109 -8.34 1.75 8.31
N HIS A 110 -8.07 0.72 7.53
CA HIS A 110 -8.55 -0.62 7.83
C HIS A 110 -7.96 -1.19 9.13
N ALA A 111 -6.68 -0.89 9.38
CA ALA A 111 -6.02 -1.30 10.62
C ALA A 111 -6.68 -0.62 11.83
N ILE A 112 -6.97 0.67 11.73
CA ILE A 112 -7.64 1.44 12.77
C ILE A 112 -9.05 0.89 13.02
N TYR A 113 -9.80 0.62 11.95
CA TYR A 113 -11.15 0.06 12.06
C TYR A 113 -11.18 -1.27 12.81
N ARG A 114 -10.16 -2.13 12.59
CA ARG A 114 -10.05 -3.42 13.29
C ARG A 114 -9.55 -3.32 14.73
N LEU A 115 -8.91 -2.22 15.10
CA LEU A 115 -8.44 -1.97 16.46
C LEU A 115 -9.50 -1.30 17.34
N LEU A 116 -10.53 -0.72 16.72
CA LEU A 116 -11.68 -0.22 17.46
C LEU A 116 -12.50 -1.44 17.91
N PRO A 117 -12.57 -1.72 19.22
CA PRO A 117 -13.48 -2.75 19.73
C PRO A 117 -14.90 -2.38 19.31
N ASP A 118 -15.69 -3.39 19.01
CA ASP A 118 -17.11 -3.22 18.71
C ASP A 118 -17.79 -2.45 19.86
N PHE A 119 -17.93 -1.16 19.64
CA PHE A 119 -18.75 -0.30 20.49
C PHE A 119 -20.19 -0.31 19.99
#